data_8dc9136db5783135a338e332ad9b8553
#
_entry.id   8dc9136db5783135a338e332ad9b8553
#
_cell.length_a   1.000
_cell.length_b   1.000
_cell.length_c   1.000
_cell.angle_alpha   90.00
_cell.angle_beta   90.00
_cell.angle_gamma   90.00
#
_symmetry.space_group_name_H-M   'P 1'
#
loop_
_entity.id
_entity.type
_entity.pdbx_description
1 polymer ?
#
loop_
_entity_poly.entity_id
_entity_poly.type
_entity_poly.pdbx_seq_one_letter_code
_entity_poly.pdbx_strand_id
1 'polypeptide(L)'
;MDMILVNLKLLGAHDADLSVLPEYCELVAEACQIPLVHSYPVIGADAFRTATGVHAAAIVKAHAKGDEWLADRIYSAVPASMVGRKQVIEIGPMSGLSNVKFWLRANGYNPEDEELCTRIFQAAKKTDRTLTKGELEVLCKMG
;
A
#
# COMPACT_ATOMS: atom_id res chain seq x y z
N MET A 1 -18.67 -13.26 -5.78
CA MET A 1 -17.87 -14.48 -6.05
C MET A 1 -16.43 -14.32 -5.57
N ASP A 2 -15.79 -13.23 -5.85
CA ASP A 2 -14.41 -12.85 -5.49
C ASP A 2 -14.09 -13.03 -3.99
N MET A 3 -14.88 -12.44 -3.10
CA MET A 3 -14.68 -12.58 -1.65
C MET A 3 -14.86 -14.02 -1.14
N ILE A 4 -15.71 -14.82 -1.79
CA ILE A 4 -15.86 -16.25 -1.46
C ILE A 4 -14.57 -17.00 -1.80
N LEU A 5 -14.00 -16.76 -2.97
CA LEU A 5 -12.73 -17.39 -3.40
C LEU A 5 -11.59 -17.03 -2.45
N VAL A 6 -11.47 -15.75 -2.07
CA VAL A 6 -10.47 -15.28 -1.10
C VAL A 6 -10.64 -16.00 0.24
N ASN A 7 -11.87 -16.08 0.77
CA ASN A 7 -12.12 -16.75 2.04
C ASN A 7 -11.85 -18.26 1.98
N LEU A 8 -12.25 -18.94 0.90
CA LEU A 8 -11.95 -20.36 0.71
C LEU A 8 -10.45 -20.62 0.66
N LYS A 9 -9.69 -19.74 0.00
CA LYS A 9 -8.23 -19.85 -0.04
C LYS A 9 -7.60 -19.62 1.34
N LEU A 10 -8.06 -18.65 2.10
CA LEU A 10 -7.60 -18.41 3.47
C LEU A 10 -7.89 -19.60 4.40
N LEU A 11 -8.99 -20.30 4.19
CA LEU A 11 -9.37 -21.50 4.93
C LEU A 11 -8.64 -22.77 4.44
N GLY A 12 -7.83 -22.68 3.40
CA GLY A 12 -7.16 -23.86 2.81
C GLY A 12 -8.11 -24.79 2.05
N ALA A 13 -9.32 -24.36 1.72
CA ALA A 13 -10.32 -25.11 0.99
C ALA A 13 -10.25 -24.91 -0.53
N HIS A 14 -9.35 -24.07 -1.01
CA HIS A 14 -9.17 -23.74 -2.43
C HIS A 14 -7.75 -23.29 -2.72
N ASP A 15 -7.08 -23.93 -3.69
CA ASP A 15 -5.66 -23.71 -3.97
C ASP A 15 -5.40 -22.92 -5.27
N ALA A 16 -6.45 -22.54 -6.03
CA ALA A 16 -6.26 -21.80 -7.28
C ALA A 16 -5.51 -20.49 -7.08
N ASP A 17 -4.80 -20.07 -8.11
CA ASP A 17 -4.18 -18.75 -8.18
C ASP A 17 -5.26 -17.67 -8.28
N LEU A 18 -5.24 -16.72 -7.36
CA LEU A 18 -6.16 -15.59 -7.33
C LEU A 18 -5.52 -14.27 -7.84
N SER A 19 -4.32 -14.33 -8.40
CA SER A 19 -3.61 -13.15 -8.91
C SER A 19 -4.36 -12.40 -10.01
N VAL A 20 -5.22 -13.10 -10.76
CA VAL A 20 -6.08 -12.52 -11.81
C VAL A 20 -7.39 -11.91 -11.28
N LEU A 21 -7.66 -12.05 -9.99
CA LEU A 21 -8.93 -11.62 -9.41
C LEU A 21 -9.20 -10.11 -9.53
N PRO A 22 -8.19 -9.21 -9.36
CA PRO A 22 -8.38 -7.78 -9.59
C PRO A 22 -8.85 -7.47 -11.02
N GLU A 23 -8.17 -8.01 -12.03
CA GLU A 23 -8.52 -7.83 -13.45
C GLU A 23 -9.92 -8.36 -13.75
N TYR A 24 -10.26 -9.53 -13.22
CA TYR A 24 -11.62 -10.09 -13.35
C TYR A 24 -12.68 -9.15 -12.78
N CYS A 25 -12.47 -8.59 -11.59
CA CYS A 25 -13.42 -7.69 -10.94
C CYS A 25 -13.56 -6.37 -11.71
N GLU A 26 -12.48 -5.83 -12.24
CA GLU A 26 -12.50 -4.64 -13.10
C GLU A 26 -13.28 -4.89 -14.39
N LEU A 27 -13.04 -6.01 -15.06
CA LEU A 27 -13.77 -6.41 -16.27
C LEU A 27 -15.27 -6.57 -16.02
N VAL A 28 -15.64 -7.21 -14.91
CA VAL A 28 -17.06 -7.37 -14.54
C VAL A 28 -17.70 -6.03 -14.23
N ALA A 29 -17.00 -5.15 -13.49
CA ALA A 29 -17.48 -3.81 -13.17
C ALA A 29 -17.75 -2.99 -14.45
N GLU A 30 -16.83 -3.05 -15.42
CA GLU A 30 -16.97 -2.40 -16.72
C GLU A 30 -18.16 -2.98 -17.51
N ALA A 31 -18.23 -4.31 -17.63
CA ALA A 31 -19.29 -4.99 -18.38
C ALA A 31 -20.68 -4.71 -17.81
N CYS A 32 -20.79 -4.61 -16.48
CA CYS A 32 -22.05 -4.31 -15.80
C CYS A 32 -22.31 -2.79 -15.68
N GLN A 33 -21.38 -1.94 -16.06
CA GLN A 33 -21.43 -0.48 -15.88
C GLN A 33 -21.63 -0.05 -14.41
N ILE A 34 -21.08 -0.83 -13.47
CA ILE A 34 -21.11 -0.58 -12.04
C ILE A 34 -19.68 -0.34 -11.56
N PRO A 35 -19.32 0.89 -11.14
CA PRO A 35 -17.95 1.17 -10.72
C PRO A 35 -17.60 0.43 -9.44
N LEU A 36 -16.37 -0.09 -9.39
CA LEU A 36 -15.79 -0.59 -8.14
C LEU A 36 -15.63 0.58 -7.16
N VAL A 37 -16.22 0.47 -5.97
CA VAL A 37 -16.04 1.48 -4.93
C VAL A 37 -14.59 1.46 -4.43
N HIS A 38 -14.07 2.63 -4.08
CA HIS A 38 -12.69 2.81 -3.64
C HIS A 38 -12.30 1.88 -2.48
N SER A 39 -13.21 1.69 -1.53
CA SER A 39 -13.05 0.85 -0.34
C SER A 39 -13.49 -0.61 -0.53
N TYR A 40 -13.69 -1.08 -1.77
CA TYR A 40 -14.08 -2.47 -2.00
C TYR A 40 -13.01 -3.43 -1.44
N PRO A 41 -13.39 -4.39 -0.58
CA PRO A 41 -12.41 -5.26 0.07
C PRO A 41 -11.50 -5.95 -0.94
N VAL A 42 -10.20 -6.03 -0.64
CA VAL A 42 -9.17 -6.74 -1.41
C VAL A 42 -8.88 -6.13 -2.79
N ILE A 43 -9.91 -5.69 -3.54
CA ILE A 43 -9.78 -5.25 -4.93
C ILE A 43 -9.76 -3.72 -5.06
N GLY A 44 -10.51 -3.01 -4.24
CA GLY A 44 -10.63 -1.56 -4.30
C GLY A 44 -9.28 -0.82 -4.26
N ALA A 45 -9.25 0.39 -4.74
CA ALA A 45 -8.02 1.19 -4.83
C ALA A 45 -7.38 1.45 -3.47
N ASP A 46 -8.18 1.45 -2.38
CA ASP A 46 -7.70 1.65 -1.00
C ASP A 46 -7.17 0.38 -0.33
N ALA A 47 -7.42 -0.79 -0.90
CA ALA A 47 -6.96 -2.05 -0.34
C ALA A 47 -5.41 -2.11 -0.32
N PHE A 48 -4.86 -2.64 0.78
CA PHE A 48 -3.41 -2.81 1.01
C PHE A 48 -2.62 -1.50 1.12
N ARG A 49 -3.29 -0.37 1.37
CA ARG A 49 -2.65 0.94 1.57
C ARG A 49 -2.55 1.24 3.07
N THR A 50 -1.41 1.75 3.50
CA THR A 50 -1.21 2.23 4.86
C THR A 50 -0.45 3.54 4.90
N ALA A 51 -1.01 4.53 5.61
CA ALA A 51 -0.37 5.82 5.87
C ALA A 51 0.03 5.98 7.34
N THR A 52 -0.43 5.09 8.23
CA THR A 52 -0.14 5.16 9.66
C THR A 52 1.30 4.78 9.96
N GLY A 53 2.02 5.64 10.69
CA GLY A 53 3.45 5.48 10.94
C GLY A 53 3.84 4.19 11.65
N VAL A 54 3.04 3.73 12.63
CA VAL A 54 3.31 2.48 13.37
C VAL A 54 3.17 1.26 12.45
N HIS A 55 2.13 1.21 11.64
CA HIS A 55 1.89 0.11 10.71
C HIS A 55 2.98 0.07 9.63
N ALA A 56 3.27 1.22 9.01
CA ALA A 56 4.33 1.32 8.02
C ALA A 56 5.70 0.90 8.60
N ALA A 57 6.02 1.33 9.81
CA ALA A 57 7.28 0.97 10.46
C ALA A 57 7.44 -0.55 10.67
N ALA A 58 6.36 -1.27 10.97
CA ALA A 58 6.39 -2.72 11.12
C ALA A 58 6.60 -3.43 9.78
N ILE A 59 5.88 -3.01 8.74
CA ILE A 59 6.05 -3.53 7.37
C ILE A 59 7.49 -3.29 6.88
N VAL A 60 8.00 -2.06 7.04
CA VAL A 60 9.37 -1.70 6.65
C VAL A 60 10.41 -2.53 7.40
N LYS A 61 10.22 -2.79 8.70
CA LYS A 61 11.11 -3.65 9.49
C LYS A 61 11.10 -5.10 9.03
N ALA A 62 9.93 -5.63 8.64
CA ALA A 62 9.83 -6.99 8.11
C ALA A 62 10.58 -7.09 6.77
N HIS A 63 10.38 -6.17 5.84
CA HIS A 63 11.13 -6.09 4.59
C HIS A 63 12.66 -5.98 4.82
N ALA A 64 13.08 -5.15 5.77
CA ALA A 64 14.51 -4.99 6.09
C ALA A 64 15.16 -6.27 6.65
N LYS A 65 14.37 -7.18 7.20
CA LYS A 65 14.81 -8.52 7.65
C LYS A 65 14.73 -9.58 6.55
N GLY A 66 14.24 -9.24 5.36
CA GLY A 66 13.97 -10.19 4.29
C GLY A 66 12.75 -11.09 4.54
N ASP A 67 11.91 -10.74 5.52
CA ASP A 67 10.70 -11.50 5.86
C ASP A 67 9.50 -10.95 5.09
N GLU A 68 9.47 -11.25 3.78
CA GLU A 68 8.40 -10.83 2.88
C GLU A 68 7.04 -11.43 3.29
N TRP A 69 7.05 -12.65 3.84
CA TRP A 69 5.84 -13.30 4.33
C TRP A 69 5.20 -12.50 5.47
N LEU A 70 6.01 -12.05 6.43
CA LEU A 70 5.53 -11.23 7.54
C LEU A 70 5.12 -9.83 7.07
N ALA A 71 5.92 -9.22 6.19
CA ALA A 71 5.63 -7.88 5.64
C ALA A 71 4.26 -7.82 4.98
N ASP A 72 3.87 -8.88 4.28
CA ASP A 72 2.59 -8.98 3.57
C ASP A 72 1.39 -9.24 4.49
N ARG A 73 1.61 -9.69 5.74
CA ARG A 73 0.55 -10.13 6.65
C ARG A 73 0.40 -9.30 7.91
N ILE A 74 1.42 -8.59 8.32
CA ILE A 74 1.50 -8.03 9.68
C ILE A 74 0.34 -7.08 10.03
N TYR A 75 -0.25 -6.42 9.04
CA TYR A 75 -1.43 -5.55 9.18
C TYR A 75 -2.52 -5.81 8.13
N SER A 76 -2.47 -6.96 7.48
CA SER A 76 -3.44 -7.33 6.45
C SER A 76 -4.05 -8.70 6.76
N ALA A 77 -5.36 -8.75 6.94
CA ALA A 77 -6.09 -10.01 7.10
C ALA A 77 -5.98 -10.90 5.86
N VAL A 78 -5.90 -10.29 4.68
CA VAL A 78 -5.62 -10.96 3.40
C VAL A 78 -4.23 -10.53 2.95
N PRO A 79 -3.29 -11.45 2.66
CA PRO A 79 -2.02 -11.09 2.07
C PRO A 79 -2.21 -10.46 0.69
N ALA A 80 -1.56 -9.33 0.43
CA ALA A 80 -1.68 -8.66 -0.86
C ALA A 80 -1.20 -9.55 -2.03
N SER A 81 -0.13 -10.32 -1.78
CA SER A 81 0.43 -11.26 -2.76
C SER A 81 -0.56 -12.36 -3.19
N MET A 82 -1.52 -12.72 -2.33
CA MET A 82 -2.56 -13.72 -2.66
C MET A 82 -3.39 -13.35 -3.88
N VAL A 83 -3.53 -12.05 -4.13
CA VAL A 83 -4.29 -11.50 -5.26
C VAL A 83 -3.40 -10.70 -6.23
N GLY A 84 -2.10 -11.02 -6.27
CA GLY A 84 -1.15 -10.38 -7.18
C GLY A 84 -0.87 -8.89 -6.89
N ARG A 85 -1.26 -8.39 -5.70
CA ARG A 85 -1.03 -7.01 -5.26
C ARG A 85 0.17 -6.90 -4.31
N LYS A 86 0.50 -5.68 -3.92
CA LYS A 86 1.56 -5.37 -2.95
C LYS A 86 1.04 -4.40 -1.90
N GLN A 87 1.66 -4.43 -0.73
CA GLN A 87 1.47 -3.41 0.29
C GLN A 87 1.96 -2.04 -0.23
N VAL A 88 1.13 -1.02 -0.05
CA VAL A 88 1.45 0.36 -0.45
C VAL A 88 1.60 1.22 0.79
N ILE A 89 2.79 1.78 0.98
CA ILE A 89 3.06 2.71 2.08
C ILE A 89 2.94 4.13 1.57
N GLU A 90 2.02 4.88 2.15
CA GLU A 90 1.74 6.26 1.81
C GLU A 90 2.28 7.24 2.86
N ILE A 91 2.32 8.50 2.48
CA ILE A 91 2.76 9.60 3.34
C ILE A 91 1.60 10.58 3.52
N GLY A 92 1.20 10.80 4.79
CA GLY A 92 0.11 11.70 5.16
C GLY A 92 0.25 12.18 6.61
N PRO A 93 -0.78 12.84 7.17
CA PRO A 93 -0.69 13.46 8.49
C PRO A 93 -0.38 12.48 9.63
N MET A 94 -0.79 11.20 9.48
CA MET A 94 -0.55 10.14 10.47
C MET A 94 0.75 9.35 10.24
N SER A 95 1.53 9.71 9.21
CA SER A 95 2.77 9.02 8.87
C SER A 95 3.91 9.37 9.83
N GLY A 96 4.85 8.43 9.94
CA GLY A 96 6.15 8.61 10.58
C GLY A 96 7.27 8.80 9.56
N LEU A 97 8.50 9.05 10.03
CA LEU A 97 9.68 9.13 9.18
C LEU A 97 9.95 7.80 8.41
N SER A 98 9.51 6.67 8.96
CA SER A 98 9.63 5.36 8.28
C SER A 98 8.89 5.34 6.94
N ASN A 99 7.70 5.97 6.85
CA ASN A 99 6.94 6.10 5.61
C ASN A 99 7.75 6.91 4.58
N VAL A 100 8.31 8.04 5.01
CA VAL A 100 9.10 8.92 4.15
C VAL A 100 10.33 8.20 3.61
N LYS A 101 11.13 7.60 4.49
CA LYS A 101 12.34 6.85 4.11
C LYS A 101 12.03 5.68 3.17
N PHE A 102 10.96 4.97 3.42
CA PHE A 102 10.53 3.87 2.56
C PHE A 102 10.16 4.38 1.16
N TRP A 103 9.35 5.45 1.08
CA TRP A 103 8.94 6.03 -0.19
C TRP A 103 10.13 6.56 -0.98
N LEU A 104 11.05 7.28 -0.33
CA LEU A 104 12.27 7.80 -0.96
C LEU A 104 13.09 6.67 -1.58
N ARG A 105 13.34 5.60 -0.81
CA ARG A 105 14.07 4.41 -1.30
C ARG A 105 13.39 3.76 -2.49
N ALA A 106 12.07 3.57 -2.41
CA ALA A 106 11.29 2.94 -3.48
C ALA A 106 11.25 3.76 -4.78
N ASN A 107 11.48 5.09 -4.70
CA ASN A 107 11.49 5.99 -5.86
C ASN A 107 12.90 6.48 -6.26
N GLY A 108 13.96 5.86 -5.74
CA GLY A 108 15.34 6.12 -6.15
C GLY A 108 15.97 7.38 -5.55
N TYR A 109 15.36 7.95 -4.51
CA TYR A 109 15.93 9.05 -3.73
C TYR A 109 16.73 8.55 -2.53
N ASN A 110 17.61 9.40 -1.99
CA ASN A 110 18.40 9.06 -0.81
C ASN A 110 17.52 9.11 0.47
N PRO A 111 17.25 7.96 1.13
CA PRO A 111 16.45 7.93 2.35
C PRO A 111 17.20 8.45 3.60
N GLU A 112 18.50 8.68 3.51
CA GLU A 112 19.33 9.19 4.61
C GLU A 112 19.57 10.72 4.51
N ASP A 113 18.99 11.38 3.52
CA ASP A 113 18.94 12.83 3.42
C ASP A 113 17.94 13.37 4.47
N GLU A 114 18.46 13.82 5.61
CA GLU A 114 17.67 14.27 6.74
C GLU A 114 16.86 15.55 6.43
N GLU A 115 17.41 16.44 5.60
CA GLU A 115 16.73 17.67 5.22
C GLU A 115 15.52 17.36 4.32
N LEU A 116 15.70 16.51 3.32
CA LEU A 116 14.64 16.04 2.45
C LEU A 116 13.57 15.28 3.24
N CYS A 117 13.98 14.35 4.12
CA CYS A 117 13.06 13.61 4.98
C CYS A 117 12.22 14.54 5.85
N THR A 118 12.86 15.54 6.47
CA THR A 118 12.17 16.51 7.33
C THR A 118 11.21 17.37 6.52
N ARG A 119 11.60 17.84 5.35
CA ARG A 119 10.77 18.65 4.44
C ARG A 119 9.49 17.91 4.06
N ILE A 120 9.60 16.65 3.61
CA ILE A 120 8.43 15.83 3.25
C ILE A 120 7.57 15.56 4.48
N PHE A 121 8.18 15.20 5.61
CA PHE A 121 7.46 14.92 6.84
C PHE A 121 6.66 16.14 7.32
N GLN A 122 7.25 17.32 7.31
CA GLN A 122 6.56 18.57 7.71
C GLN A 122 5.45 18.96 6.72
N ALA A 123 5.66 18.74 5.43
CA ALA A 123 4.61 18.93 4.42
C ALA A 123 3.41 18.01 4.70
N ALA A 124 3.66 16.73 4.98
CA ALA A 124 2.61 15.77 5.31
C ALA A 124 1.80 16.14 6.57
N LYS A 125 2.46 16.71 7.59
CA LYS A 125 1.78 17.16 8.82
C LYS A 125 0.84 18.35 8.63
N LYS A 126 0.98 19.09 7.53
CA LYS A 126 0.15 20.26 7.20
C LYS A 126 -1.06 19.90 6.33
N THR A 127 -1.20 18.65 5.89
CA THR A 127 -2.33 18.20 5.08
C THR A 127 -3.33 17.42 5.93
N ASP A 128 -4.54 17.26 5.42
CA ASP A 128 -5.60 16.41 5.97
C ASP A 128 -5.75 15.07 5.22
N ARG A 129 -4.91 14.83 4.20
CA ARG A 129 -4.89 13.66 3.33
C ARG A 129 -3.48 13.16 3.07
N THR A 130 -3.35 12.02 2.40
CA THR A 130 -2.07 11.55 1.89
C THR A 130 -1.57 12.45 0.76
N LEU A 131 -0.25 12.65 0.70
CA LEU A 131 0.40 13.37 -0.39
C LEU A 131 0.38 12.52 -1.66
N THR A 132 0.07 13.15 -2.78
CA THR A 132 0.14 12.52 -4.09
C THR A 132 1.60 12.33 -4.53
N LYS A 133 1.83 11.42 -5.47
CA LYS A 133 3.15 11.19 -6.05
C LYS A 133 3.74 12.49 -6.62
N GLY A 134 2.94 13.29 -7.34
CA GLY A 134 3.38 14.56 -7.91
C GLY A 134 3.82 15.57 -6.85
N GLU A 135 3.08 15.69 -5.73
CA GLU A 135 3.47 16.56 -4.61
C GLU A 135 4.80 16.12 -4.00
N LEU A 136 4.98 14.81 -3.81
CA LEU A 136 6.23 14.26 -3.28
C LEU A 136 7.42 14.51 -4.23
N GLU A 137 7.24 14.32 -5.53
CA GLU A 137 8.27 14.61 -6.54
C GLU A 137 8.64 16.11 -6.58
N VAL A 138 7.66 17.00 -6.41
CA VAL A 138 7.93 18.45 -6.31
C VAL A 138 8.78 18.75 -5.07
N LEU A 139 8.42 18.18 -3.92
CA LEU A 139 9.19 18.33 -2.67
C LEU A 139 10.62 17.79 -2.81
N CYS A 140 10.84 16.74 -3.59
CA CYS A 140 12.18 16.20 -3.86
C CYS A 140 13.02 17.12 -4.75
N LYS A 141 12.42 17.92 -5.62
CA LYS A 141 13.10 18.82 -6.56
C LYS A 141 13.38 20.22 -6.00
N MET A 142 12.85 20.54 -4.83
CA MET A 142 12.97 21.87 -4.18
C MET A 142 14.28 22.05 -3.40
N GLY A 143 15.27 21.19 -3.56
CA GLY A 143 16.57 21.25 -2.89
C GLY A 143 17.72 21.52 -3.82
#